data_2716ef493ddd944d1fd06958c533723a
#
_entry.id   2716ef493ddd944d1fd06958c533723a
#
_cell.length_a   1.000
_cell.length_b   1.000
_cell.length_c   1.000
_cell.angle_alpha   90.00
_cell.angle_beta   90.00
_cell.angle_gamma   90.00
#
_symmetry.space_group_name_H-M   'P 1'
#
loop_
_entity.id
_entity.type
_entity.pdbx_description
1 polymer ?
#
loop_
_entity_poly.entity_id
_entity_poly.type
_entity_poly.pdbx_seq_one_letter_code
_entity_poly.pdbx_strand_id
1 'polypeptide(L)'
;SLSPYQYGANNPVNTIDINGDSLLIVTPAAIEAIYNGLQDGSNIKMQFNNGILDPTSIAKQANSSNDFFLKDLFEIANSEKMVELSLSDKNTYKMNGKTVEETFGTPYDDDDSEIPAHQKEEYSKAGVPFGKHIQGNLGQTLVPDKRLASGKSSTNSHVQVIINKNGTLNHRTVGIAHEFGHVILYLRNVPFSHGQPGVNNFIYNKRADVMSKRLGYDY
;
A
#
# COMPACT_ATOMS: atom_id res chain seq x y z
N SER A 1 25.18 -16.77 7.18
CA SER A 1 23.74 -16.74 7.36
C SER A 1 23.15 -15.75 6.38
N LEU A 2 22.25 -16.21 5.53
CA LEU A 2 21.56 -15.34 4.59
C LEU A 2 20.60 -14.42 5.38
N SER A 3 20.61 -13.12 5.05
CA SER A 3 19.64 -12.18 5.60
C SER A 3 18.21 -12.65 5.26
N PRO A 4 17.21 -12.51 6.14
CA PRO A 4 15.81 -12.81 5.80
C PRO A 4 15.29 -11.99 4.62
N TYR A 5 16.02 -10.98 4.18
CA TYR A 5 15.74 -10.11 3.04
C TYR A 5 16.46 -10.49 1.75
N GLN A 6 17.26 -11.56 1.75
CA GLN A 6 17.91 -12.08 0.54
C GLN A 6 16.90 -12.91 -0.24
N TYR A 7 16.14 -12.25 -1.15
CA TYR A 7 15.29 -12.97 -2.05
C TYR A 7 15.81 -12.91 -3.49
N GLY A 8 15.67 -14.05 -4.19
CA GLY A 8 15.72 -14.14 -5.63
C GLY A 8 17.02 -13.72 -6.30
N ALA A 9 18.19 -14.14 -5.83
CA ALA A 9 19.48 -14.05 -6.59
C ALA A 9 19.57 -12.86 -7.57
N ASN A 10 19.03 -11.69 -7.22
CA ASN A 10 19.04 -10.45 -8.03
C ASN A 10 18.38 -10.52 -9.42
N ASN A 11 17.45 -11.45 -9.67
CA ASN A 11 16.77 -11.53 -10.95
C ASN A 11 15.23 -11.70 -10.79
N PRO A 12 14.50 -10.64 -10.42
CA PRO A 12 13.06 -10.72 -10.11
C PRO A 12 12.13 -10.75 -11.35
N VAL A 13 12.64 -10.74 -12.58
CA VAL A 13 11.82 -10.31 -13.73
C VAL A 13 11.40 -11.43 -14.71
N ASN A 14 11.81 -12.69 -14.52
CA ASN A 14 11.68 -13.72 -15.58
C ASN A 14 10.89 -14.98 -15.25
N THR A 15 9.95 -14.96 -14.30
CA THR A 15 9.11 -16.15 -14.09
C THR A 15 7.62 -15.82 -14.23
N ILE A 16 6.98 -16.54 -15.15
CA ILE A 16 5.52 -16.56 -15.31
C ILE A 16 4.95 -17.38 -14.14
N ASP A 17 4.05 -16.79 -13.39
CA ASP A 17 3.31 -17.50 -12.36
C ASP A 17 2.27 -18.44 -12.99
N ILE A 18 2.38 -19.73 -12.69
CA ILE A 18 1.49 -20.78 -13.19
C ILE A 18 0.41 -21.13 -12.15
N ASN A 19 0.51 -20.62 -10.91
CA ASN A 19 -0.30 -21.08 -9.77
C ASN A 19 -1.24 -20.02 -9.16
N GLY A 20 -1.35 -18.81 -9.72
CA GLY A 20 -2.22 -17.75 -9.19
C GLY A 20 -1.64 -16.98 -8.00
N ASP A 21 -0.35 -17.14 -7.68
CA ASP A 21 0.37 -16.36 -6.69
C ASP A 21 0.62 -14.96 -7.26
N SER A 22 0.08 -13.91 -6.66
CA SER A 22 -0.10 -12.68 -7.43
C SER A 22 0.41 -11.39 -6.79
N LEU A 23 1.12 -11.45 -5.65
CA LEU A 23 1.79 -10.29 -5.09
C LEU A 23 3.30 -10.36 -5.34
N LEU A 24 3.76 -9.64 -6.36
CA LEU A 24 5.16 -9.44 -6.67
C LEU A 24 5.69 -8.22 -5.90
N ILE A 25 6.69 -8.41 -5.05
CA ILE A 25 7.36 -7.33 -4.32
C ILE A 25 8.73 -7.08 -4.94
N VAL A 26 8.85 -5.94 -5.61
CA VAL A 26 10.02 -5.61 -6.45
C VAL A 26 11.21 -5.10 -5.63
N THR A 27 10.96 -4.52 -4.44
CA THR A 27 12.01 -3.90 -3.62
C THR A 27 12.07 -4.46 -2.21
N PRO A 28 13.25 -4.81 -1.66
CA PRO A 28 13.39 -5.29 -0.28
C PRO A 28 12.82 -4.32 0.77
N ALA A 29 12.95 -3.02 0.55
CA ALA A 29 12.42 -2.01 1.46
C ALA A 29 10.87 -2.01 1.54
N ALA A 30 10.17 -2.57 0.54
CA ALA A 30 8.73 -2.79 0.62
C ALA A 30 8.39 -3.93 1.59
N ILE A 31 9.21 -4.99 1.63
CA ILE A 31 9.07 -6.08 2.59
C ILE A 31 9.24 -5.56 4.02
N GLU A 32 10.23 -4.71 4.26
CA GLU A 32 10.46 -4.07 5.56
C GLU A 32 9.24 -3.25 5.99
N ALA A 33 8.65 -2.46 5.08
CA ALA A 33 7.47 -1.67 5.35
C ALA A 33 6.22 -2.54 5.62
N ILE A 34 6.09 -3.69 4.96
CA ILE A 34 5.04 -4.67 5.26
C ILE A 34 5.20 -5.23 6.67
N TYR A 35 6.41 -5.69 7.04
CA TYR A 35 6.66 -6.19 8.40
C TYR A 35 6.41 -5.14 9.48
N ASN A 36 6.76 -3.88 9.24
CA ASN A 36 6.50 -2.77 10.14
C ASN A 36 5.00 -2.53 10.37
N GLY A 37 4.17 -2.85 9.37
CA GLY A 37 2.71 -2.71 9.45
C GLY A 37 1.99 -3.89 10.12
N LEU A 38 2.60 -5.06 10.21
CA LEU A 38 1.97 -6.24 10.81
C LEU A 38 1.90 -6.12 12.34
N GLN A 39 0.73 -6.40 12.91
CA GLN A 39 0.50 -6.30 14.36
C GLN A 39 1.38 -7.25 15.16
N ASP A 40 1.69 -8.41 14.60
CA ASP A 40 2.53 -9.45 15.22
C ASP A 40 3.61 -9.93 14.22
N GLY A 41 4.29 -8.96 13.60
CA GLY A 41 5.23 -9.20 12.51
C GLY A 41 6.37 -10.15 12.87
N SER A 42 6.78 -10.19 14.14
CA SER A 42 7.86 -11.09 14.59
C SER A 42 7.50 -12.58 14.49
N ASN A 43 6.21 -12.93 14.54
CA ASN A 43 5.70 -14.29 14.46
C ASN A 43 5.27 -14.71 13.05
N ILE A 44 5.25 -13.77 12.10
CA ILE A 44 4.85 -14.02 10.72
C ILE A 44 6.10 -14.22 9.86
N LYS A 45 6.20 -15.39 9.22
CA LYS A 45 7.32 -15.72 8.33
C LYS A 45 6.81 -15.81 6.90
N MET A 46 6.88 -14.70 6.18
CA MET A 46 6.59 -14.66 4.76
C MET A 46 7.66 -15.41 3.97
N GLN A 47 7.23 -16.24 3.02
CA GLN A 47 8.12 -16.89 2.07
C GLN A 47 7.90 -16.28 0.69
N PHE A 48 8.98 -16.18 -0.09
CA PHE A 48 8.94 -15.60 -1.42
C PHE A 48 9.59 -16.53 -2.43
N ASN A 49 8.97 -16.67 -3.58
CA ASN A 49 9.53 -17.34 -4.74
C ASN A 49 9.72 -16.30 -5.85
N ASN A 50 10.97 -16.02 -6.21
CA ASN A 50 11.33 -14.98 -7.19
C ASN A 50 10.65 -13.61 -6.96
N GLY A 51 10.55 -13.19 -5.70
CA GLY A 51 9.91 -11.93 -5.31
C GLY A 51 8.40 -12.01 -5.15
N ILE A 52 7.76 -13.12 -5.51
CA ILE A 52 6.33 -13.36 -5.34
C ILE A 52 6.09 -13.95 -3.95
N LEU A 53 5.19 -13.33 -3.20
CA LEU A 53 4.78 -13.83 -1.88
C LEU A 53 3.99 -15.13 -2.03
N ASP A 54 4.48 -16.20 -1.38
CA ASP A 54 3.73 -17.43 -1.23
C ASP A 54 2.58 -17.25 -0.22
N PRO A 55 1.30 -17.21 -0.66
CA PRO A 55 0.17 -16.99 0.24
C PRO A 55 0.02 -18.10 1.27
N THR A 56 0.48 -19.33 0.97
CA THR A 56 0.37 -20.45 1.93
C THR A 56 1.22 -20.23 3.17
N SER A 57 2.32 -19.47 3.04
CA SER A 57 3.23 -19.13 4.14
C SER A 57 2.58 -18.28 5.23
N ILE A 58 1.52 -17.54 4.91
CA ILE A 58 0.80 -16.65 5.83
C ILE A 58 -0.67 -17.03 6.05
N ALA A 59 -1.20 -18.02 5.31
CA ALA A 59 -2.62 -18.39 5.29
C ALA A 59 -3.18 -18.69 6.68
N LYS A 60 -2.46 -19.49 7.48
CA LYS A 60 -2.91 -19.88 8.83
C LYS A 60 -3.06 -18.65 9.74
N GLN A 61 -2.06 -17.77 9.73
CA GLN A 61 -2.06 -16.55 10.52
C GLN A 61 -3.14 -15.58 10.06
N ALA A 62 -3.28 -15.37 8.75
CA ALA A 62 -4.30 -14.48 8.17
C ALA A 62 -5.72 -14.94 8.51
N ASN A 63 -5.99 -16.25 8.45
CA ASN A 63 -7.32 -16.81 8.76
C ASN A 63 -7.69 -16.72 10.25
N SER A 64 -6.72 -16.76 11.16
CA SER A 64 -6.92 -16.68 12.60
C SER A 64 -6.76 -15.27 13.18
N SER A 65 -6.21 -14.32 12.43
CA SER A 65 -5.93 -12.96 12.89
C SER A 65 -7.12 -12.02 12.74
N ASN A 66 -7.15 -10.98 13.58
CA ASN A 66 -8.00 -9.80 13.38
C ASN A 66 -7.24 -8.63 12.71
N ASP A 67 -5.96 -8.81 12.40
CA ASP A 67 -5.17 -7.82 11.70
C ASP A 67 -5.66 -7.68 10.25
N PHE A 68 -6.27 -6.51 9.95
CA PHE A 68 -6.76 -6.22 8.60
C PHE A 68 -5.64 -6.22 7.57
N PHE A 69 -4.43 -5.74 7.96
CA PHE A 69 -3.31 -5.61 7.03
C PHE A 69 -2.79 -6.98 6.59
N LEU A 70 -2.71 -7.94 7.52
CA LEU A 70 -2.36 -9.32 7.20
C LEU A 70 -3.43 -10.00 6.33
N LYS A 71 -4.72 -9.71 6.57
CA LYS A 71 -5.82 -10.22 5.74
C LYS A 71 -5.77 -9.65 4.33
N ASP A 72 -5.55 -8.35 4.19
CA ASP A 72 -5.41 -7.71 2.88
C ASP A 72 -4.20 -8.27 2.12
N LEU A 73 -3.06 -8.43 2.81
CA LEU A 73 -1.87 -9.04 2.23
C LEU A 73 -2.14 -10.46 1.70
N PHE A 74 -2.85 -11.27 2.48
CA PHE A 74 -3.23 -12.63 2.08
C PHE A 74 -4.23 -12.63 0.90
N GLU A 75 -5.28 -11.78 0.93
CA GLU A 75 -6.26 -11.68 -0.14
C GLU A 75 -5.59 -11.25 -1.45
N ILE A 76 -4.67 -10.28 -1.40
CA ILE A 76 -3.93 -9.82 -2.57
C ILE A 76 -3.01 -10.93 -3.09
N ALA A 77 -2.23 -11.57 -2.22
CA ALA A 77 -1.31 -12.64 -2.63
C ALA A 77 -2.02 -13.88 -3.16
N ASN A 78 -3.27 -14.11 -2.79
CA ASN A 78 -4.09 -15.26 -3.23
C ASN A 78 -5.07 -14.89 -4.36
N SER A 79 -4.90 -13.73 -5.02
CA SER A 79 -5.78 -13.31 -6.11
C SER A 79 -5.32 -13.88 -7.46
N GLU A 80 -6.22 -13.89 -8.46
CA GLU A 80 -5.88 -14.27 -9.84
C GLU A 80 -5.22 -13.12 -10.63
N LYS A 81 -5.13 -11.91 -10.05
CA LYS A 81 -4.57 -10.74 -10.72
C LYS A 81 -3.23 -10.39 -10.14
N MET A 82 -2.22 -10.32 -10.98
CA MET A 82 -0.88 -9.89 -10.56
C MET A 82 -0.91 -8.46 -10.03
N VAL A 83 -0.41 -8.29 -8.82
CA VAL A 83 -0.19 -7.00 -8.15
C VAL A 83 1.30 -6.81 -7.95
N GLU A 84 1.85 -5.75 -8.51
CA GLU A 84 3.26 -5.38 -8.39
C GLU A 84 3.42 -4.26 -7.38
N LEU A 85 4.12 -4.52 -6.28
CA LEU A 85 4.45 -3.54 -5.26
C LEU A 85 5.88 -3.07 -5.40
N SER A 86 6.07 -1.77 -5.59
CA SER A 86 7.39 -1.15 -5.76
C SER A 86 7.52 0.13 -4.92
N LEU A 87 8.78 0.51 -4.60
CA LEU A 87 9.12 1.82 -4.07
C LEU A 87 9.82 2.64 -5.14
N SER A 88 9.34 3.87 -5.36
CA SER A 88 9.91 4.78 -6.35
C SER A 88 9.82 6.23 -5.87
N ASP A 89 10.71 7.10 -6.39
CA ASP A 89 10.57 8.56 -6.29
C ASP A 89 9.70 9.12 -7.40
N LYS A 90 9.29 8.27 -8.35
CA LYS A 90 8.46 8.65 -9.48
C LYS A 90 7.20 7.79 -9.55
N ASN A 91 6.10 8.43 -9.85
CA ASN A 91 4.86 7.79 -10.26
C ASN A 91 4.86 7.70 -11.80
N THR A 92 4.99 6.49 -12.34
CA THR A 92 5.02 6.24 -13.79
C THR A 92 3.75 5.56 -14.22
N TYR A 93 2.99 6.18 -15.13
CA TYR A 93 1.69 5.70 -15.58
C TYR A 93 1.45 5.96 -17.08
N LYS A 94 0.44 5.31 -17.65
CA LYS A 94 -0.08 5.65 -18.98
C LYS A 94 -1.24 6.62 -18.88
N MET A 95 -1.24 7.64 -19.73
CA MET A 95 -2.32 8.58 -19.90
C MET A 95 -2.44 8.98 -21.37
N ASN A 96 -3.60 8.85 -21.97
CA ASN A 96 -3.85 9.11 -23.40
C ASN A 96 -2.84 8.40 -24.33
N GLY A 97 -2.51 7.14 -24.00
CA GLY A 97 -1.58 6.31 -24.78
C GLY A 97 -0.09 6.63 -24.61
N LYS A 98 0.26 7.62 -23.82
CA LYS A 98 1.65 8.00 -23.52
C LYS A 98 2.05 7.59 -22.11
N THR A 99 3.32 7.22 -21.93
CA THR A 99 3.91 7.06 -20.60
C THR A 99 4.25 8.43 -20.03
N VAL A 100 3.82 8.70 -18.82
CA VAL A 100 4.06 9.94 -18.08
C VAL A 100 4.77 9.60 -16.78
N GLU A 101 5.75 10.41 -16.40
CA GLU A 101 6.42 10.33 -15.09
C GLU A 101 6.17 11.61 -14.31
N GLU A 102 5.78 11.46 -13.04
CA GLU A 102 5.62 12.53 -12.06
C GLU A 102 6.49 12.22 -10.85
N THR A 103 7.30 13.17 -10.40
CA THR A 103 8.12 12.98 -9.20
C THR A 103 7.23 13.12 -7.95
N PHE A 104 7.34 12.18 -7.02
CA PHE A 104 6.73 12.32 -5.71
C PHE A 104 7.44 13.40 -4.89
N GLY A 105 6.67 14.27 -4.24
CA GLY A 105 7.20 15.13 -3.18
C GLY A 105 7.66 14.31 -1.98
N THR A 106 8.43 14.91 -1.08
CA THR A 106 8.83 14.26 0.19
C THR A 106 7.68 14.34 1.19
N PRO A 107 7.12 13.20 1.66
CA PRO A 107 6.16 13.21 2.75
C PRO A 107 6.84 13.67 4.04
N TYR A 108 6.07 14.28 4.93
CA TYR A 108 6.57 14.75 6.22
C TYR A 108 5.55 14.52 7.32
N ASP A 109 6.05 14.44 8.56
CA ASP A 109 5.21 14.45 9.75
C ASP A 109 4.84 15.90 10.04
N ASP A 110 3.56 16.15 10.18
CA ASP A 110 3.01 17.40 10.72
C ASP A 110 2.59 17.14 12.16
N ASP A 111 3.07 17.96 13.08
CA ASP A 111 2.79 17.81 14.51
C ASP A 111 2.22 19.12 15.05
N ASP A 112 0.91 19.17 15.13
CA ASP A 112 0.14 20.27 15.69
C ASP A 112 -0.38 19.96 17.11
N SER A 113 0.28 19.02 17.82
CA SER A 113 -0.08 18.63 19.19
C SER A 113 -0.02 19.80 20.18
N GLU A 114 0.80 20.82 19.89
CA GLU A 114 0.94 22.04 20.71
C GLU A 114 -0.15 23.09 20.45
N ILE A 115 -1.06 22.87 19.51
CA ILE A 115 -2.17 23.78 19.25
C ILE A 115 -3.00 24.01 20.53
N PRO A 116 -3.33 25.25 20.86
CA PRO A 116 -4.14 25.58 22.03
C PRO A 116 -5.49 24.87 22.06
N ALA A 117 -5.97 24.51 23.26
CA ALA A 117 -7.19 23.71 23.43
C ALA A 117 -8.43 24.29 22.73
N HIS A 118 -8.58 25.64 22.67
CA HIS A 118 -9.70 26.28 21.99
C HIS A 118 -9.64 26.07 20.46
N GLN A 119 -8.46 26.05 19.84
CA GLN A 119 -8.30 25.75 18.42
C GLN A 119 -8.52 24.27 18.12
N LYS A 120 -8.10 23.37 19.01
CA LYS A 120 -8.39 21.92 18.87
C LYS A 120 -9.90 21.65 18.80
N GLU A 121 -10.68 22.38 19.60
CA GLU A 121 -12.14 22.27 19.56
C GLU A 121 -12.72 22.76 18.23
N GLU A 122 -12.19 23.85 17.66
CA GLU A 122 -12.60 24.34 16.34
C GLU A 122 -12.22 23.36 15.23
N TYR A 123 -11.02 22.80 15.25
CA TYR A 123 -10.57 21.79 14.28
C TYR A 123 -11.43 20.53 14.36
N SER A 124 -11.73 20.06 15.58
CA SER A 124 -12.61 18.92 15.79
C SER A 124 -14.02 19.16 15.22
N LYS A 125 -14.59 20.34 15.45
CA LYS A 125 -15.91 20.74 14.90
C LYS A 125 -15.89 20.84 13.37
N ALA A 126 -14.75 21.29 12.82
CA ALA A 126 -14.57 21.42 11.37
C ALA A 126 -14.18 20.08 10.69
N GLY A 127 -13.97 19.00 11.46
CA GLY A 127 -13.48 17.73 10.95
C GLY A 127 -12.04 17.79 10.42
N VAL A 128 -11.26 18.79 10.88
CA VAL A 128 -9.84 18.96 10.53
C VAL A 128 -9.02 18.09 11.49
N PRO A 129 -8.17 17.18 11.00
CA PRO A 129 -7.23 16.44 11.85
C PRO A 129 -6.31 17.39 12.58
N PHE A 130 -5.97 17.06 13.82
CA PHE A 130 -4.97 17.75 14.61
C PHE A 130 -4.16 16.73 15.41
N GLY A 131 -2.95 17.12 15.86
CA GLY A 131 -1.99 16.21 16.47
C GLY A 131 -0.94 15.75 15.45
N LYS A 132 -0.27 14.65 15.72
CA LYS A 132 0.75 14.13 14.82
C LYS A 132 0.12 13.38 13.67
N HIS A 133 0.29 13.85 12.46
CA HIS A 133 -0.24 13.21 11.25
C HIS A 133 0.73 13.30 10.07
N ILE A 134 0.48 12.46 9.06
CA ILE A 134 1.32 12.38 7.87
C ILE A 134 0.75 13.26 6.76
N GLN A 135 1.60 14.10 6.17
CA GLN A 135 1.28 14.94 5.01
C GLN A 135 2.03 14.48 3.76
N GLY A 136 1.39 14.67 2.61
CA GLY A 136 1.98 14.41 1.31
C GLY A 136 1.44 13.16 0.62
N ASN A 137 1.95 12.92 -0.60
CA ASN A 137 1.55 11.78 -1.41
C ASN A 137 2.39 10.55 -1.04
N LEU A 138 1.76 9.52 -0.50
CA LEU A 138 2.43 8.31 -0.02
C LEU A 138 2.53 7.21 -1.09
N GLY A 139 1.68 7.26 -2.12
CA GLY A 139 1.66 6.23 -3.15
C GLY A 139 0.59 6.43 -4.22
N GLN A 140 0.49 5.46 -5.10
CA GLN A 140 -0.50 5.41 -6.17
C GLN A 140 -0.78 3.96 -6.56
N THR A 141 -2.06 3.60 -6.64
CA THR A 141 -2.51 2.36 -7.28
C THR A 141 -2.94 2.63 -8.72
N LEU A 142 -2.40 1.88 -9.65
CA LEU A 142 -2.69 1.93 -11.08
C LEU A 142 -3.20 0.57 -11.56
N VAL A 143 -4.18 0.57 -12.44
CA VAL A 143 -4.76 -0.66 -13.01
C VAL A 143 -4.61 -0.68 -14.51
N PRO A 144 -4.55 -1.88 -15.14
CA PRO A 144 -4.29 -1.99 -16.59
C PRO A 144 -5.48 -1.60 -17.46
N ASP A 145 -6.69 -1.63 -16.94
CA ASP A 145 -7.95 -1.49 -17.70
C ASP A 145 -8.52 -0.05 -17.74
N LYS A 146 -7.74 0.93 -17.33
CA LYS A 146 -8.08 2.37 -17.37
C LYS A 146 -9.34 2.76 -16.58
N ARG A 147 -9.67 2.01 -15.53
CA ARG A 147 -10.85 2.31 -14.69
C ARG A 147 -10.66 3.42 -13.65
N LEU A 148 -9.48 4.06 -13.60
CA LEU A 148 -9.26 5.22 -12.75
C LEU A 148 -10.05 6.43 -13.23
N ALA A 149 -10.68 7.17 -12.31
CA ALA A 149 -11.39 8.42 -12.61
C ALA A 149 -10.46 9.48 -13.24
N SER A 150 -9.17 9.47 -12.90
CA SER A 150 -8.14 10.36 -13.44
C SER A 150 -7.74 10.06 -14.91
N GLY A 151 -8.17 8.92 -15.48
CA GLY A 151 -7.73 8.45 -16.79
C GLY A 151 -6.31 7.85 -16.79
N LYS A 152 -5.65 7.78 -15.64
CA LYS A 152 -4.35 7.09 -15.47
C LYS A 152 -4.54 5.58 -15.50
N SER A 153 -3.55 4.84 -16.02
CA SER A 153 -3.53 3.38 -15.98
C SER A 153 -2.12 2.84 -15.81
N SER A 154 -2.03 1.57 -15.43
CA SER A 154 -0.76 0.84 -15.33
C SER A 154 0.04 0.90 -16.63
N THR A 155 1.36 0.85 -16.52
CA THR A 155 2.28 0.80 -17.65
C THR A 155 2.38 -0.59 -18.27
N ASN A 156 1.99 -1.64 -17.54
CA ASN A 156 2.00 -3.05 -17.94
C ASN A 156 0.61 -3.69 -17.73
N SER A 157 0.55 -5.02 -17.76
CA SER A 157 -0.68 -5.79 -17.56
C SER A 157 -1.03 -6.04 -16.09
N HIS A 158 -0.20 -5.59 -15.14
CA HIS A 158 -0.38 -5.80 -13.71
C HIS A 158 -1.08 -4.61 -13.05
N VAL A 159 -1.70 -4.84 -11.91
CA VAL A 159 -2.01 -3.77 -10.97
C VAL A 159 -0.70 -3.28 -10.37
N GLN A 160 -0.37 -2.02 -10.51
CA GLN A 160 0.85 -1.44 -9.97
C GLN A 160 0.54 -0.62 -8.72
N VAL A 161 1.20 -0.97 -7.61
CA VAL A 161 1.22 -0.21 -6.37
C VAL A 161 2.60 0.42 -6.24
N ILE A 162 2.66 1.73 -6.44
CA ILE A 162 3.91 2.48 -6.40
C ILE A 162 3.91 3.32 -5.13
N ILE A 163 4.80 3.00 -4.19
CA ILE A 163 4.92 3.71 -2.92
C ILE A 163 6.08 4.71 -3.00
N ASN A 164 5.85 5.88 -2.47
CA ASN A 164 6.82 6.95 -2.43
C ASN A 164 8.02 6.58 -1.55
N LYS A 165 9.19 6.36 -2.18
CA LYS A 165 10.41 5.97 -1.47
C LYS A 165 11.03 7.08 -0.62
N ASN A 166 10.65 8.36 -0.87
CA ASN A 166 11.20 9.53 -0.17
C ASN A 166 10.67 9.66 1.27
N GLY A 167 9.60 8.91 1.61
CA GLY A 167 9.05 8.87 2.96
C GLY A 167 9.90 8.02 3.92
N THR A 168 9.64 8.18 5.22
CA THR A 168 10.17 7.31 6.28
C THR A 168 9.60 5.89 6.16
N LEU A 169 10.08 4.96 6.99
CA LEU A 169 9.50 3.61 7.06
C LEU A 169 8.00 3.67 7.40
N ASN A 170 7.60 4.50 8.37
CA ASN A 170 6.20 4.66 8.74
C ASN A 170 5.35 5.23 7.60
N HIS A 171 5.84 6.24 6.88
CA HIS A 171 5.16 6.81 5.71
C HIS A 171 4.89 5.74 4.65
N ARG A 172 5.90 4.91 4.34
CA ARG A 172 5.76 3.80 3.36
C ARG A 172 4.76 2.76 3.84
N THR A 173 4.79 2.42 5.13
CA THR A 173 3.85 1.46 5.73
C THR A 173 2.41 1.95 5.64
N VAL A 174 2.14 3.20 5.99
CA VAL A 174 0.80 3.81 5.86
C VAL A 174 0.37 3.88 4.40
N GLY A 175 1.29 4.27 3.50
CA GLY A 175 1.05 4.28 2.06
C GLY A 175 0.66 2.90 1.53
N ILE A 176 1.38 1.84 1.89
CA ILE A 176 1.03 0.46 1.50
C ILE A 176 -0.37 0.09 2.01
N ALA A 177 -0.70 0.40 3.27
CA ALA A 177 -2.02 0.08 3.82
C ALA A 177 -3.15 0.81 3.08
N HIS A 178 -2.96 2.08 2.72
CA HIS A 178 -3.90 2.86 1.92
C HIS A 178 -4.08 2.27 0.52
N GLU A 179 -2.98 2.06 -0.19
CA GLU A 179 -3.00 1.56 -1.57
C GLU A 179 -3.54 0.12 -1.66
N PHE A 180 -3.26 -0.73 -0.67
CA PHE A 180 -3.88 -2.06 -0.58
C PHE A 180 -5.40 -1.96 -0.43
N GLY A 181 -5.92 -0.93 0.23
CA GLY A 181 -7.35 -0.66 0.26
C GLY A 181 -7.94 -0.46 -1.16
N HIS A 182 -7.26 0.29 -2.03
CA HIS A 182 -7.64 0.44 -3.43
C HIS A 182 -7.57 -0.88 -4.20
N VAL A 183 -6.48 -1.66 -4.00
CA VAL A 183 -6.30 -2.98 -4.62
C VAL A 183 -7.45 -3.92 -4.23
N ILE A 184 -7.77 -4.04 -2.95
CA ILE A 184 -8.86 -4.90 -2.46
C ILE A 184 -10.21 -4.54 -3.11
N LEU A 185 -10.54 -3.25 -3.22
CA LEU A 185 -11.75 -2.81 -3.90
C LEU A 185 -11.73 -3.20 -5.39
N TYR A 186 -10.58 -3.01 -6.06
CA TYR A 186 -10.41 -3.40 -7.45
C TYR A 186 -10.58 -4.91 -7.65
N LEU A 187 -9.94 -5.75 -6.81
CA LEU A 187 -10.05 -7.21 -6.88
C LEU A 187 -11.50 -7.68 -6.68
N ARG A 188 -12.25 -7.01 -5.80
CA ARG A 188 -13.67 -7.27 -5.58
C ARG A 188 -14.59 -6.69 -6.65
N ASN A 189 -14.01 -6.10 -7.71
CA ASN A 189 -14.74 -5.53 -8.85
C ASN A 189 -15.75 -4.44 -8.49
N VAL A 190 -15.47 -3.65 -7.47
CA VAL A 190 -16.26 -2.47 -7.05
C VAL A 190 -15.49 -1.17 -7.33
N PRO A 191 -16.15 0.02 -7.32
CA PRO A 191 -15.45 1.29 -7.46
C PRO A 191 -14.33 1.45 -6.43
N PHE A 192 -13.12 1.83 -6.87
CA PHE A 192 -11.91 1.76 -6.06
C PHE A 192 -11.04 3.03 -6.10
N SER A 193 -11.23 3.93 -7.07
CA SER A 193 -10.39 5.13 -7.17
C SER A 193 -11.07 6.37 -6.61
N HIS A 194 -10.28 7.31 -6.09
CA HIS A 194 -10.76 8.62 -5.67
C HIS A 194 -11.59 9.30 -6.78
N GLY A 195 -12.71 9.90 -6.41
CA GLY A 195 -13.61 10.58 -7.34
C GLY A 195 -14.43 9.67 -8.27
N GLN A 196 -14.28 8.36 -8.19
CA GLN A 196 -15.10 7.42 -8.95
C GLN A 196 -16.51 7.35 -8.35
N PRO A 197 -17.59 7.46 -9.17
CA PRO A 197 -18.96 7.35 -8.65
C PRO A 197 -19.18 6.03 -7.90
N GLY A 198 -19.78 6.12 -6.70
CA GLY A 198 -20.07 4.97 -5.85
C GLY A 198 -18.88 4.36 -5.14
N VAL A 199 -17.69 5.00 -5.20
CA VAL A 199 -16.53 4.53 -4.44
C VAL A 199 -16.78 4.64 -2.94
N ASN A 200 -16.40 3.58 -2.20
CA ASN A 200 -16.41 3.60 -0.75
C ASN A 200 -15.07 4.11 -0.22
N ASN A 201 -14.92 5.43 -0.11
CA ASN A 201 -13.70 6.08 0.40
C ASN A 201 -13.32 5.60 1.80
N PHE A 202 -14.29 5.11 2.57
CA PHE A 202 -14.06 4.67 3.94
C PHE A 202 -13.08 3.49 4.02
N ILE A 203 -13.05 2.60 3.03
CA ILE A 203 -12.22 1.39 3.11
C ILE A 203 -10.72 1.74 3.11
N TYR A 204 -10.23 2.46 2.10
CA TYR A 204 -8.80 2.77 2.04
C TYR A 204 -8.38 3.85 3.05
N ASN A 205 -9.24 4.85 3.33
CA ASN A 205 -8.97 5.84 4.37
C ASN A 205 -8.90 5.16 5.74
N LYS A 206 -9.86 4.30 6.09
CA LYS A 206 -9.82 3.58 7.37
C LYS A 206 -8.58 2.71 7.52
N ARG A 207 -8.07 2.12 6.44
CA ARG A 207 -6.81 1.35 6.49
C ARG A 207 -5.62 2.24 6.80
N ALA A 208 -5.54 3.40 6.16
CA ALA A 208 -4.52 4.39 6.47
C ALA A 208 -4.63 4.88 7.93
N ASP A 209 -5.83 5.23 8.40
CA ASP A 209 -6.08 5.70 9.76
C ASP A 209 -5.69 4.67 10.83
N VAL A 210 -6.12 3.41 10.67
CA VAL A 210 -5.78 2.34 11.61
C VAL A 210 -4.29 2.07 11.60
N MET A 211 -3.64 2.10 10.43
CA MET A 211 -2.20 1.92 10.34
C MET A 211 -1.45 3.10 10.96
N SER A 212 -1.88 4.33 10.70
CA SER A 212 -1.31 5.54 11.31
C SER A 212 -1.36 5.47 12.84
N LYS A 213 -2.52 5.15 13.41
CA LYS A 213 -2.67 4.97 14.86
C LYS A 213 -1.77 3.87 15.41
N ARG A 214 -1.63 2.75 14.71
CA ARG A 214 -0.71 1.65 15.08
C ARG A 214 0.74 2.13 15.16
N LEU A 215 1.13 3.07 14.31
CA LEU A 215 2.48 3.63 14.22
C LEU A 215 2.68 4.91 15.05
N GLY A 216 1.70 5.30 15.87
CA GLY A 216 1.80 6.41 16.82
C GLY A 216 1.44 7.77 16.24
N TYR A 217 0.60 7.81 15.20
CA TYR A 217 0.03 9.04 14.67
C TYR A 217 -1.41 9.25 15.19
N ASP A 218 -1.83 10.49 15.25
CA ASP A 218 -3.19 10.91 15.64
C ASP A 218 -4.04 11.09 14.38
N TYR A 219 -5.02 10.21 14.17
CA TYR A 219 -6.00 10.34 13.08
C TYR A 219 -7.41 10.17 13.63
#